data_915069571583701b1d370284e4fa97c7
#
_entry.id   915069571583701b1d370284e4fa97c7
#
_cell.length_a   1.000
_cell.length_b   1.000
_cell.length_c   1.000
_cell.angle_alpha   90.00
_cell.angle_beta   90.00
_cell.angle_gamma   90.00
#
_symmetry.space_group_name_H-M   'P 1'
#
loop_
_entity.id
_entity.type
_entity.pdbx_description
1 polymer ?
#
loop_
_entity_poly.entity_id
_entity_poly.type
_entity_poly.pdbx_seq_one_letter_code
_entity_poly.pdbx_strand_id
1 'polypeptide(L)'
;MNRRDGIILQKVLSEVNIAAGMMKGCSLAEFLDNEMLKRAVCMTVINVGELVKNLTEECRLSYPEVAWKEIAGFRDIAAHKYQTLRMEDVYETAVTDFPDLQQKITRILAE
;
A
#
# COMPACT_ATOMS: atom_id res chain seq x y z
N MET A 1 14.86 -0.19 -15.51
CA MET A 1 14.49 0.54 -14.26
C MET A 1 15.74 1.15 -13.66
N ASN A 2 15.68 2.40 -13.24
CA ASN A 2 16.84 3.01 -12.61
C ASN A 2 16.98 2.54 -11.15
N ARG A 3 18.12 2.83 -10.55
CA ARG A 3 18.44 2.37 -9.19
C ARG A 3 17.50 2.96 -8.15
N ARG A 4 17.12 4.23 -8.31
CA ARG A 4 16.24 4.92 -7.36
C ARG A 4 14.86 4.29 -7.35
N ASP A 5 14.30 4.00 -8.51
CA ASP A 5 12.99 3.33 -8.63
C ASP A 5 13.05 1.94 -7.99
N GLY A 6 14.13 1.19 -8.19
CA GLY A 6 14.31 -0.12 -7.57
C GLY A 6 14.32 -0.04 -6.04
N ILE A 7 15.00 0.95 -5.47
CA ILE A 7 15.03 1.17 -4.02
C ILE A 7 13.63 1.52 -3.51
N ILE A 8 12.90 2.38 -4.22
CA ILE A 8 11.54 2.75 -3.84
C ILE A 8 10.63 1.51 -3.84
N LEU A 9 10.71 0.68 -4.87
CA LEU A 9 9.89 -0.54 -4.94
C LEU A 9 10.22 -1.52 -3.81
N GLN A 10 11.50 -1.63 -3.42
CA GLN A 10 11.88 -2.45 -2.27
C GLN A 10 11.26 -1.91 -0.97
N LYS A 11 11.20 -0.59 -0.82
CA LYS A 11 10.55 0.03 0.34
C LYS A 11 9.05 -0.21 0.34
N VAL A 12 8.40 -0.15 -0.83
CA VAL A 12 6.98 -0.49 -0.96
C VAL A 12 6.75 -1.94 -0.50
N LEU A 13 7.59 -2.85 -0.97
CA LEU A 13 7.49 -4.26 -0.59
C LEU A 13 7.62 -4.44 0.92
N SER A 14 8.58 -3.75 1.55
CA SER A 14 8.76 -3.78 2.99
C SER A 14 7.50 -3.29 3.73
N GLU A 15 6.91 -2.19 3.28
CA GLU A 15 5.71 -1.63 3.91
C GLU A 15 4.53 -2.59 3.82
N VAL A 16 4.27 -3.18 2.65
CA VAL A 16 3.15 -4.11 2.52
C VAL A 16 3.37 -5.40 3.32
N ASN A 17 4.61 -5.83 3.49
CA ASN A 17 4.94 -6.98 4.32
C ASN A 17 4.70 -6.68 5.81
N ILE A 18 4.99 -5.46 6.27
CA ILE A 18 4.68 -5.02 7.63
C ILE A 18 3.17 -5.09 7.86
N ALA A 19 2.39 -4.56 6.91
CA ALA A 19 0.93 -4.59 7.02
C ALA A 19 0.40 -6.02 7.05
N ALA A 20 0.95 -6.91 6.23
CA ALA A 20 0.56 -8.33 6.22
C ALA A 20 0.80 -8.96 7.60
N GLY A 21 1.93 -8.66 8.24
CA GLY A 21 2.23 -9.14 9.58
C GLY A 21 1.24 -8.61 10.62
N MET A 22 0.91 -7.33 10.57
CA MET A 22 -0.05 -6.71 11.49
C MET A 22 -1.46 -7.30 11.34
N MET A 23 -1.84 -7.68 10.12
CA MET A 23 -3.20 -8.11 9.79
C MET A 23 -3.40 -9.62 9.86
N LYS A 24 -2.36 -10.37 10.15
CA LYS A 24 -2.41 -11.84 10.15
C LYS A 24 -3.49 -12.34 11.10
N GLY A 25 -4.46 -13.07 10.56
CA GLY A 25 -5.55 -13.65 11.34
C GLY A 25 -6.58 -12.65 11.84
N CYS A 26 -6.53 -11.38 11.39
CA CYS A 26 -7.43 -10.33 11.86
C CYS A 26 -8.70 -10.30 11.00
N SER A 27 -9.87 -10.44 11.62
CA SER A 27 -11.15 -10.30 10.95
C SER A 27 -11.51 -8.82 10.78
N LEU A 28 -12.47 -8.53 9.90
CA LEU A 28 -13.00 -7.17 9.75
C LEU A 28 -13.52 -6.62 11.07
N ALA A 29 -14.28 -7.44 11.81
CA ALA A 29 -14.85 -7.01 13.09
C ALA A 29 -13.73 -6.65 14.08
N GLU A 30 -12.68 -7.46 14.17
CA GLU A 30 -11.54 -7.19 15.04
C GLU A 30 -10.81 -5.92 14.61
N PHE A 31 -10.62 -5.73 13.30
CA PHE A 31 -9.96 -4.54 12.76
C PHE A 31 -10.75 -3.28 13.10
N LEU A 32 -12.05 -3.29 12.88
CA LEU A 32 -12.91 -2.13 13.15
C LEU A 32 -12.91 -1.75 14.63
N ASP A 33 -12.71 -2.71 15.51
CA ASP A 33 -12.70 -2.52 16.97
C ASP A 33 -11.31 -2.18 17.52
N ASN A 34 -10.30 -2.12 16.68
CA ASN A 34 -8.91 -1.89 17.11
C ASN A 34 -8.40 -0.56 16.59
N GLU A 35 -8.52 0.50 17.40
CA GLU A 35 -8.14 1.85 17.01
C GLU A 35 -6.65 1.96 16.67
N MET A 36 -5.79 1.30 17.45
CA MET A 36 -4.35 1.32 17.19
C MET A 36 -4.01 0.66 15.86
N LEU A 37 -4.60 -0.49 15.57
CA LEU A 37 -4.35 -1.23 14.32
C LEU A 37 -4.86 -0.45 13.10
N LYS A 38 -6.03 0.16 13.21
CA LYS A 38 -6.57 1.01 12.14
C LYS A 38 -5.60 2.13 11.79
N ARG A 39 -5.05 2.81 12.78
CA ARG A 39 -4.08 3.90 12.56
C ARG A 39 -2.77 3.38 12.00
N ALA A 40 -2.30 2.25 12.48
CA ALA A 40 -1.04 1.66 11.99
C ALA A 40 -1.15 1.25 10.52
N VAL A 41 -2.25 0.60 10.12
CA VAL A 41 -2.46 0.21 8.73
C VAL A 41 -2.67 1.43 7.84
N CYS A 42 -3.38 2.45 8.31
CA CYS A 42 -3.51 3.71 7.56
C CYS A 42 -2.14 4.36 7.33
N MET A 43 -1.24 4.31 8.30
CA MET A 43 0.12 4.82 8.11
C MET A 43 0.84 4.05 6.98
N THR A 44 0.66 2.73 6.90
CA THR A 44 1.21 1.95 5.80
C THR A 44 0.62 2.39 4.45
N VAL A 45 -0.68 2.61 4.39
CA VAL A 45 -1.35 3.11 3.16
C VAL A 45 -0.73 4.44 2.73
N ILE A 46 -0.51 5.35 3.68
CA ILE A 46 0.08 6.66 3.40
C ILE A 46 1.52 6.50 2.90
N ASN A 47 2.31 5.67 3.57
CA ASN A 47 3.71 5.45 3.19
C ASN A 47 3.84 4.82 1.79
N VAL A 48 3.02 3.82 1.50
CA VAL A 48 3.03 3.16 0.18
C VAL A 48 2.67 4.16 -0.91
N GLY A 49 1.61 4.95 -0.71
CA GLY A 49 1.19 5.95 -1.68
C GLY A 49 2.24 7.03 -1.89
N GLU A 50 2.91 7.48 -0.83
CA GLU A 50 3.98 8.47 -0.93
C GLU A 50 5.18 7.92 -1.71
N LEU A 51 5.56 6.68 -1.45
CA LEU A 51 6.64 6.01 -2.19
C LEU A 51 6.29 5.92 -3.68
N VAL A 52 5.08 5.49 -3.99
CA VAL A 52 4.60 5.35 -5.38
C VAL A 52 4.64 6.70 -6.10
N LYS A 53 4.29 7.78 -5.44
CA LYS A 53 4.34 9.13 -6.02
C LYS A 53 5.76 9.55 -6.41
N ASN A 54 6.76 8.98 -5.79
CA ASN A 54 8.17 9.29 -6.06
C ASN A 54 8.80 8.41 -7.14
N LEU A 55 8.08 7.43 -7.67
CA LEU A 55 8.54 6.67 -8.83
C LEU A 55 8.55 7.55 -10.07
N THR A 56 9.48 7.29 -10.99
CA THR A 56 9.48 8.00 -12.27
C THR A 56 8.24 7.61 -13.09
N GLU A 57 7.82 8.52 -13.96
CA GLU A 57 6.74 8.23 -14.90
C GLU A 57 7.10 7.03 -15.78
N GLU A 58 8.36 6.95 -16.23
CA GLU A 58 8.85 5.84 -17.02
C GLU A 58 8.62 4.49 -16.33
N CYS A 59 8.94 4.41 -15.04
CA CYS A 59 8.73 3.20 -14.25
C CYS A 59 7.25 2.83 -14.20
N ARG A 60 6.38 3.79 -13.89
CA ARG A 60 4.94 3.54 -13.80
C ARG A 60 4.35 3.09 -15.14
N LEU A 61 4.79 3.70 -16.24
CA LEU A 61 4.32 3.33 -17.58
C LEU A 61 4.82 1.95 -17.99
N SER A 62 5.99 1.54 -17.50
CA SER A 62 6.57 0.22 -17.81
C SER A 62 5.83 -0.93 -17.12
N TYR A 63 5.09 -0.66 -16.06
CA TYR A 63 4.40 -1.68 -15.26
C TYR A 63 2.92 -1.31 -15.05
N PRO A 64 2.13 -1.29 -16.15
CA PRO A 64 0.72 -0.86 -16.07
C PRO A 64 -0.19 -1.85 -15.33
N GLU A 65 0.31 -3.04 -15.02
CA GLU A 65 -0.44 -4.01 -14.21
C GLU A 65 -0.64 -3.58 -12.76
N VAL A 66 0.14 -2.60 -12.28
CA VAL A 66 -0.01 -2.02 -10.94
C VAL A 66 -0.87 -0.76 -11.06
N ALA A 67 -1.85 -0.64 -10.16
CA ALA A 67 -2.79 0.50 -10.13
C ALA A 67 -2.15 1.70 -9.42
N TRP A 68 -1.09 2.26 -9.99
CA TRP A 68 -0.30 3.33 -9.38
C TRP A 68 -1.15 4.54 -8.99
N LYS A 69 -2.05 4.95 -9.87
CA LYS A 69 -2.88 6.14 -9.67
C LYS A 69 -3.84 5.95 -8.49
N GLU A 70 -4.45 4.78 -8.40
CA GLU A 70 -5.40 4.45 -7.35
C GLU A 70 -4.70 4.37 -5.99
N ILE A 71 -3.49 3.81 -5.96
CA ILE A 71 -2.67 3.75 -4.75
C ILE A 71 -2.34 5.16 -4.25
N ALA A 72 -1.90 6.04 -5.14
CA ALA A 72 -1.59 7.43 -4.80
C ALA A 72 -2.85 8.19 -4.37
N GLY A 73 -3.98 7.95 -5.03
CA GLY A 73 -5.26 8.59 -4.71
C GLY A 73 -5.78 8.18 -3.33
N PHE A 74 -5.68 6.90 -3.00
CA PHE A 74 -6.11 6.42 -1.69
C PHE A 74 -5.23 6.99 -0.56
N ARG A 75 -3.93 7.12 -0.80
CA ARG A 75 -3.01 7.81 0.12
C ARG A 75 -3.49 9.23 0.41
N ASP A 76 -3.90 9.97 -0.61
CA ASP A 76 -4.34 11.36 -0.43
C ASP A 76 -5.61 11.43 0.43
N ILE A 77 -6.54 10.49 0.24
CA ILE A 77 -7.75 10.40 1.07
C ILE A 77 -7.36 10.07 2.52
N ALA A 78 -6.50 9.07 2.72
CA ALA A 78 -6.07 8.66 4.06
C ALA A 78 -5.34 9.77 4.80
N ALA A 79 -4.49 10.53 4.11
CA ALA A 79 -3.70 11.59 4.72
C ALA A 79 -4.51 12.85 5.04
N HIS A 80 -5.47 13.22 4.17
CA HIS A 80 -6.16 14.51 4.27
C HIS A 80 -7.60 14.41 4.74
N LYS A 81 -8.21 13.23 4.71
CA LYS A 81 -9.63 13.01 5.04
C LYS A 81 -9.81 11.83 5.98
N TYR A 82 -8.88 11.66 6.92
CA TYR A 82 -8.89 10.50 7.82
C TYR A 82 -10.25 10.33 8.54
N GLN A 83 -10.86 11.43 9.00
CA GLN A 83 -12.10 11.37 9.77
C GLN A 83 -13.30 10.86 8.96
N THR A 84 -13.25 10.95 7.64
CA THR A 84 -14.31 10.48 6.74
C THR A 84 -13.93 9.20 6.01
N LEU A 85 -12.72 8.70 6.22
CA LEU A 85 -12.22 7.49 5.59
C LEU A 85 -12.98 6.27 6.12
N ARG A 86 -13.46 5.43 5.20
CA ARG A 86 -14.12 4.18 5.59
C ARG A 86 -13.06 3.13 5.94
N MET A 87 -13.08 2.67 7.18
CA MET A 87 -12.12 1.65 7.65
C MET A 87 -12.32 0.30 6.97
N GLU A 88 -13.54 0.01 6.48
CA GLU A 88 -13.80 -1.17 5.66
C GLU A 88 -12.96 -1.16 4.38
N ASP A 89 -12.77 0.02 3.76
CA ASP A 89 -11.94 0.17 2.57
C ASP A 89 -10.46 -0.02 2.90
N VAL A 90 -10.02 0.45 4.06
CA VAL A 90 -8.65 0.23 4.54
C VAL A 90 -8.40 -1.25 4.79
N TYR A 91 -9.35 -1.93 5.40
CA TYR A 91 -9.26 -3.38 5.63
C TYR A 91 -9.13 -4.14 4.31
N GLU A 92 -10.00 -3.83 3.34
CA GLU A 92 -9.98 -4.47 2.02
C GLU A 92 -8.63 -4.25 1.32
N THR A 93 -8.10 -3.03 1.41
CA THR A 93 -6.78 -2.71 0.86
C THR A 93 -5.71 -3.60 1.49
N ALA A 94 -5.73 -3.73 2.82
CA ALA A 94 -4.71 -4.48 3.54
C ALA A 94 -4.77 -5.99 3.28
N VAL A 95 -5.96 -6.56 3.14
CA VAL A 95 -6.12 -8.02 3.01
C VAL A 95 -6.22 -8.51 1.58
N THR A 96 -6.55 -7.64 0.63
CA THR A 96 -6.73 -8.01 -0.78
C THR A 96 -5.74 -7.30 -1.68
N ASP A 97 -5.69 -5.97 -1.63
CA ASP A 97 -4.87 -5.18 -2.56
C ASP A 97 -3.38 -5.30 -2.25
N PHE A 98 -2.99 -5.27 -0.99
CA PHE A 98 -1.59 -5.36 -0.59
C PHE A 98 -0.96 -6.73 -0.93
N PRO A 99 -1.62 -7.87 -0.68
CA PRO A 99 -1.08 -9.14 -1.14
C PRO A 99 -0.90 -9.22 -2.66
N ASP A 100 -1.83 -8.66 -3.43
CA ASP A 100 -1.72 -8.57 -4.88
C ASP A 100 -0.54 -7.69 -5.29
N LEU A 101 -0.41 -6.52 -4.66
CA LEU A 101 0.70 -5.60 -4.89
C LEU A 101 2.04 -6.26 -4.55
N GLN A 102 2.10 -6.99 -3.44
CA GLN A 102 3.29 -7.72 -3.01
C GLN A 102 3.76 -8.69 -4.10
N GLN A 103 2.85 -9.44 -4.69
CA GLN A 103 3.20 -10.38 -5.76
C GLN A 103 3.70 -9.65 -7.00
N LYS A 104 3.05 -8.56 -7.39
CA LYS A 104 3.43 -7.78 -8.56
C LYS A 104 4.80 -7.13 -8.41
N ILE A 105 5.04 -6.50 -7.26
CA ILE A 105 6.34 -5.86 -6.98
C ILE A 105 7.46 -6.90 -6.92
N THR A 106 7.21 -8.06 -6.32
CA THR A 106 8.19 -9.14 -6.26
C THR A 106 8.59 -9.58 -7.67
N ARG A 107 7.62 -9.72 -8.58
CA ARG A 107 7.90 -10.07 -9.98
C ARG A 107 8.70 -8.99 -10.69
N ILE A 108 8.33 -7.72 -10.49
CA ILE A 108 9.05 -6.59 -11.10
C ILE A 108 10.50 -6.56 -10.66
N LEU A 109 10.75 -6.76 -9.37
CA LEU A 109 12.11 -6.73 -8.83
C LEU A 109 12.95 -7.94 -9.25
N ALA A 110 12.32 -9.01 -9.69
CA ALA A 110 13.01 -10.21 -10.15
C ALA A 110 13.44 -10.15 -11.62
N GLU A 111 13.02 -9.14 -12.37
CA GLU A 111 13.38 -8.95 -13.77
C GLU A 111 14.86 -8.60 -13.95
#